data_3536be334ec24071d9678dacb8239182
#
_entry.id   3536be334ec24071d9678dacb8239182
#
_cell.length_a   1.000
_cell.length_b   1.000
_cell.length_c   1.000
_cell.angle_alpha   90.00
_cell.angle_beta   90.00
_cell.angle_gamma   90.00
#
_symmetry.space_group_name_H-M   'P 1'
#
loop_
_entity.id
_entity.type
_entity.pdbx_description
1 polymer ?
#
loop_
_entity_poly.entity_id
_entity_poly.type
_entity_poly.pdbx_seq_one_letter_code
_entity_poly.pdbx_strand_id
1 'polypeptide(L)'
;MPVQYYIKHAFENEGASISEIARKVDVCWRTAAKYAYKEDWNESPPTVRKKRRPVMDPVADIVDTWLLEDQLLQRKDRRNAAAIYRELRDKHGFKGSERTVREYVRNRRKELLKEEPEPTAYVELVHEPGEAQADFGTIRCVRDGKIVEAKALVLSFPWSNAGFAVPMPSENGECLLEGLRLLFEQAGGVPQRLVLDNATTMVATIGKGEERTLTEAFMRFQLHYRFDVDFCAPARGNEKGNVENKVGYSRRQWLCPLQPLNSFEELGEQLAIKAIRDMDRIHYKKGRTIADMWREEQSALLPLPSVPFEAVRLDAAVLNNYAQFRFESETYSVPQGRPRQKVLLSVYWDRIEVRNREGEALTTLPRHYMLKEQPIDWLAHFEIYSRRPRAAVHSAMFRYLPKAVQAYLKEANASERSARVRFVRDMLKMYSIDEVAEALEALPADRRANPANVELKLYALNPENGLPEPIAEGYTPIEVAAYNPDSAVYDKLLPARAEGVVKA
;
A
#
# COMPACT_ATOMS: atom_id res chain seq x y z
N MET A 1 -35.78 24.91 45.18
CA MET A 1 -36.42 25.79 44.16
C MET A 1 -35.34 26.56 43.41
N PRO A 2 -35.46 26.75 42.07
CA PRO A 2 -34.51 27.58 41.34
C PRO A 2 -34.52 29.01 41.90
N VAL A 3 -33.35 29.59 42.10
CA VAL A 3 -33.15 30.96 42.59
C VAL A 3 -34.01 31.99 41.85
N GLN A 4 -34.22 31.80 40.56
CA GLN A 4 -35.06 32.65 39.71
C GLN A 4 -36.53 32.67 40.12
N TYR A 5 -37.10 31.53 40.52
CA TYR A 5 -38.46 31.41 41.00
C TYR A 5 -38.60 32.18 42.34
N TYR A 6 -37.65 32.03 43.26
CA TYR A 6 -37.68 32.73 44.53
C TYR A 6 -37.61 34.24 44.33
N ILE A 7 -36.74 34.75 43.43
CA ILE A 7 -36.65 36.18 43.14
C ILE A 7 -38.00 36.73 42.65
N LYS A 8 -38.63 36.04 41.70
CA LYS A 8 -39.89 36.45 41.11
C LYS A 8 -41.00 36.43 42.15
N HIS A 9 -41.12 35.35 42.90
CA HIS A 9 -42.13 35.18 43.97
C HIS A 9 -42.01 36.21 45.09
N ALA A 10 -40.80 36.43 45.61
CA ALA A 10 -40.56 37.42 46.69
C ALA A 10 -40.85 38.85 46.20
N PHE A 11 -40.58 39.18 44.94
CA PHE A 11 -40.88 40.47 44.37
C PHE A 11 -42.40 40.69 44.16
N GLU A 12 -43.10 39.72 43.57
CA GLU A 12 -44.52 39.88 43.22
C GLU A 12 -45.49 39.59 44.32
N ASN A 13 -45.20 38.60 45.18
CA ASN A 13 -46.14 38.13 46.18
C ASN A 13 -45.82 38.61 47.62
N GLU A 14 -44.54 38.85 47.94
CA GLU A 14 -44.08 39.26 49.25
C GLU A 14 -43.78 40.77 49.34
N GLY A 15 -43.77 41.48 48.22
CA GLY A 15 -43.50 42.92 48.17
C GLY A 15 -42.07 43.28 48.55
N ALA A 16 -41.14 42.31 48.53
CA ALA A 16 -39.76 42.53 48.97
C ALA A 16 -39.00 43.44 47.99
N SER A 17 -38.14 44.31 48.48
CA SER A 17 -37.31 45.16 47.61
C SER A 17 -36.24 44.35 46.90
N ILE A 18 -35.88 44.78 45.70
CA ILE A 18 -34.84 44.11 44.89
C ILE A 18 -33.54 44.01 45.69
N SER A 19 -33.21 45.03 46.49
CA SER A 19 -31.97 45.03 47.27
C SER A 19 -31.99 43.99 48.41
N GLU A 20 -33.15 43.74 49.06
CA GLU A 20 -33.34 42.69 50.05
C GLU A 20 -33.25 41.29 49.40
N ILE A 21 -33.92 41.10 48.26
CA ILE A 21 -33.90 39.85 47.49
C ILE A 21 -32.47 39.55 47.10
N ALA A 22 -31.75 40.51 46.51
CA ALA A 22 -30.39 40.36 46.08
C ALA A 22 -29.44 39.87 47.17
N ARG A 23 -29.60 40.45 48.38
CA ARG A 23 -28.84 40.12 49.61
C ARG A 23 -29.18 38.68 50.07
N LYS A 24 -30.48 38.35 50.09
CA LYS A 24 -30.98 37.07 50.63
C LYS A 24 -30.59 35.87 49.77
N VAL A 25 -30.49 36.04 48.46
CA VAL A 25 -30.08 34.96 47.49
C VAL A 25 -28.66 35.07 47.00
N ASP A 26 -27.89 35.98 47.58
CA ASP A 26 -26.47 36.22 47.24
C ASP A 26 -26.22 36.43 45.74
N VAL A 27 -26.97 37.31 45.12
CA VAL A 27 -26.80 37.73 43.74
C VAL A 27 -26.63 39.23 43.62
N CYS A 28 -26.00 39.71 42.58
CA CYS A 28 -25.89 41.15 42.39
C CYS A 28 -27.29 41.76 42.10
N TRP A 29 -27.50 43.03 42.49
CA TRP A 29 -28.76 43.76 42.30
C TRP A 29 -29.29 43.70 40.89
N ARG A 30 -28.37 43.80 39.90
CA ARG A 30 -28.73 43.73 38.48
C ARG A 30 -29.31 42.39 38.06
N THR A 31 -28.80 41.28 38.65
CA THR A 31 -29.32 39.92 38.43
C THR A 31 -30.70 39.74 39.06
N ALA A 32 -30.87 40.22 40.31
CA ALA A 32 -32.17 40.20 41.00
C ALA A 32 -33.22 41.02 40.24
N ALA A 33 -32.91 42.25 39.83
CA ALA A 33 -33.78 43.09 39.00
C ALA A 33 -34.17 42.47 37.67
N LYS A 34 -33.22 41.83 37.00
CA LYS A 34 -33.46 41.10 35.71
C LYS A 34 -34.54 40.05 35.86
N TYR A 35 -34.51 39.25 36.93
CA TYR A 35 -35.47 38.17 37.14
C TYR A 35 -36.76 38.65 37.84
N ALA A 36 -36.74 39.69 38.65
CA ALA A 36 -37.91 40.31 39.20
C ALA A 36 -38.84 40.93 38.14
N TYR A 37 -38.26 41.63 37.18
CA TYR A 37 -39.04 42.30 36.11
C TYR A 37 -39.20 41.43 34.84
N LYS A 38 -38.73 40.18 34.84
CA LYS A 38 -38.87 39.29 33.66
C LYS A 38 -40.32 38.79 33.57
N GLU A 39 -41.03 39.21 32.54
CA GLU A 39 -42.41 38.80 32.23
C GLU A 39 -42.47 37.59 31.35
N ASP A 40 -41.60 37.54 30.31
CA ASP A 40 -41.55 36.45 29.35
C ASP A 40 -40.52 35.40 29.77
N TRP A 41 -40.98 34.20 30.09
CA TRP A 41 -40.18 33.04 30.49
C TRP A 41 -40.10 31.97 29.40
N ASN A 42 -40.58 32.24 28.20
CA ASN A 42 -40.41 31.33 27.06
C ASN A 42 -38.94 31.25 26.72
N GLU A 43 -38.50 30.07 26.24
CA GLU A 43 -37.17 29.89 25.75
C GLU A 43 -36.97 30.71 24.50
N SER A 44 -36.04 31.64 24.54
CA SER A 44 -35.66 32.40 23.37
C SER A 44 -34.57 31.62 22.59
N PRO A 45 -34.63 31.53 21.28
CA PRO A 45 -33.59 30.89 20.48
C PRO A 45 -32.23 31.54 20.77
N PRO A 46 -31.14 30.79 20.81
CA PRO A 46 -29.83 31.31 21.14
C PRO A 46 -29.41 32.39 20.14
N THR A 47 -29.25 33.59 20.60
CA THR A 47 -28.78 34.70 19.75
C THR A 47 -27.30 34.54 19.49
N VAL A 48 -26.95 34.30 18.23
CA VAL A 48 -25.56 34.22 17.77
C VAL A 48 -24.93 35.61 17.82
N ARG A 49 -24.23 35.91 18.94
CA ARG A 49 -23.47 37.15 19.03
C ARG A 49 -22.27 37.12 18.07
N LYS A 50 -22.24 37.98 17.07
CA LYS A 50 -21.04 38.16 16.23
C LYS A 50 -19.88 38.61 17.13
N LYS A 51 -18.80 37.84 17.19
CA LYS A 51 -17.60 38.20 17.96
C LYS A 51 -17.01 39.47 17.32
N ARG A 52 -16.93 40.57 18.04
CA ARG A 52 -16.24 41.77 17.62
C ARG A 52 -14.76 41.49 17.46
N ARG A 53 -14.18 41.92 16.34
CA ARG A 53 -12.75 41.76 15.99
C ARG A 53 -12.14 43.15 15.77
N PRO A 54 -11.96 43.99 16.82
CA PRO A 54 -11.72 45.42 16.73
C PRO A 54 -10.48 45.77 15.89
N VAL A 55 -9.50 44.86 15.79
CA VAL A 55 -8.28 45.05 14.98
C VAL A 55 -8.53 44.76 13.50
N MET A 56 -9.40 43.76 13.18
CA MET A 56 -9.67 43.33 11.80
C MET A 56 -10.87 44.00 11.20
N ASP A 57 -11.87 44.40 11.99
CA ASP A 57 -13.13 44.98 11.51
C ASP A 57 -12.91 46.17 10.54
N PRO A 58 -11.92 47.09 10.72
CA PRO A 58 -11.69 48.20 9.80
C PRO A 58 -11.18 47.79 8.40
N VAL A 59 -10.59 46.59 8.27
CA VAL A 59 -9.99 46.09 7.04
C VAL A 59 -10.62 44.78 6.57
N ALA A 60 -11.66 44.32 7.26
CA ALA A 60 -12.31 43.06 6.98
C ALA A 60 -12.87 42.97 5.56
N ASP A 61 -13.59 44.01 5.11
CA ASP A 61 -14.21 44.07 3.77
C ASP A 61 -13.16 44.02 2.67
N ILE A 62 -12.01 44.65 2.88
CA ILE A 62 -10.90 44.66 1.92
C ILE A 62 -10.33 43.24 1.78
N VAL A 63 -10.09 42.57 2.91
CA VAL A 63 -9.59 41.20 2.90
C VAL A 63 -10.60 40.26 2.28
N ASP A 64 -11.87 40.40 2.57
CA ASP A 64 -12.95 39.57 2.03
C ASP A 64 -13.05 39.71 0.52
N THR A 65 -12.95 40.96 -0.01
CA THR A 65 -12.91 41.22 -1.45
C THR A 65 -11.71 40.51 -2.11
N TRP A 66 -10.51 40.62 -1.52
CA TRP A 66 -9.32 39.94 -2.05
C TRP A 66 -9.44 38.40 -2.00
N LEU A 67 -10.09 37.86 -1.00
CA LEU A 67 -10.32 36.41 -0.89
C LEU A 67 -11.32 35.92 -1.94
N LEU A 68 -12.32 36.73 -2.29
CA LEU A 68 -13.27 36.43 -3.38
C LEU A 68 -12.60 36.52 -4.75
N GLU A 69 -11.79 37.57 -4.99
CA GLU A 69 -10.97 37.67 -6.22
C GLU A 69 -10.05 36.44 -6.36
N ASP A 70 -9.38 36.04 -5.28
CA ASP A 70 -8.48 34.92 -5.29
C ASP A 70 -9.17 33.57 -5.63
N GLN A 71 -10.48 33.43 -5.37
CA GLN A 71 -11.23 32.23 -5.75
C GLN A 71 -11.29 32.04 -7.27
N LEU A 72 -11.28 33.11 -8.04
CA LEU A 72 -11.29 33.10 -9.52
C LEU A 72 -9.92 32.71 -10.10
N LEU A 73 -8.85 32.73 -9.30
CA LEU A 73 -7.49 32.45 -9.72
C LEU A 73 -7.09 30.97 -9.47
N GLN A 74 -6.10 30.51 -10.25
CA GLN A 74 -5.49 29.20 -9.97
C GLN A 74 -4.82 29.20 -8.59
N ARG A 75 -4.84 28.03 -7.91
CA ARG A 75 -4.33 27.90 -6.53
C ARG A 75 -2.93 28.48 -6.32
N LYS A 76 -2.04 28.35 -7.31
CA LYS A 76 -0.65 28.87 -7.25
C LYS A 76 -0.56 30.39 -7.29
N ASP A 77 -1.59 31.06 -7.84
CA ASP A 77 -1.61 32.50 -8.06
C ASP A 77 -2.40 33.25 -6.96
N ARG A 78 -2.98 32.51 -5.99
CA ARG A 78 -3.75 33.08 -4.86
C ARG A 78 -2.83 33.68 -3.81
N ARG A 79 -3.23 34.84 -3.26
CA ARG A 79 -2.51 35.49 -2.15
C ARG A 79 -2.45 34.56 -0.93
N ASN A 80 -1.30 34.39 -0.33
CA ASN A 80 -1.19 33.76 0.98
C ASN A 80 -1.41 34.79 2.10
N ALA A 81 -1.64 34.33 3.35
CA ALA A 81 -1.92 35.22 4.48
C ALA A 81 -0.79 36.24 4.76
N ALA A 82 0.48 35.87 4.49
CA ALA A 82 1.62 36.76 4.63
C ALA A 82 1.63 37.86 3.56
N ALA A 83 1.22 37.53 2.32
CA ALA A 83 1.07 38.52 1.25
C ALA A 83 -0.05 39.53 1.58
N ILE A 84 -1.22 39.04 2.02
CA ILE A 84 -2.34 39.87 2.48
C ILE A 84 -1.90 40.78 3.64
N TYR A 85 -1.16 40.28 4.63
CA TYR A 85 -0.64 41.08 5.73
C TYR A 85 0.28 42.21 5.24
N ARG A 86 1.24 41.92 4.34
CA ARG A 86 2.14 42.95 3.77
C ARG A 86 1.37 44.02 3.02
N GLU A 87 0.41 43.62 2.21
CA GLU A 87 -0.41 44.57 1.43
C GLU A 87 -1.29 45.44 2.31
N LEU A 88 -1.89 44.88 3.40
CA LEU A 88 -2.63 45.64 4.38
C LEU A 88 -1.75 46.65 5.13
N ARG A 89 -0.55 46.26 5.51
CA ARG A 89 0.40 47.16 6.18
C ARG A 89 0.85 48.27 5.26
N ASP A 90 1.25 47.94 4.03
CA ASP A 90 1.91 48.85 3.12
C ASP A 90 0.90 49.82 2.44
N LYS A 91 -0.32 49.36 2.12
CA LYS A 91 -1.32 50.16 1.40
C LYS A 91 -2.43 50.72 2.30
N HIS A 92 -2.75 50.04 3.41
CA HIS A 92 -3.90 50.40 4.27
C HIS A 92 -3.50 50.77 5.70
N GLY A 93 -2.20 50.88 6.00
CA GLY A 93 -1.69 51.32 7.30
C GLY A 93 -2.11 50.37 8.46
N PHE A 94 -2.33 49.11 8.21
CA PHE A 94 -2.77 48.15 9.22
C PHE A 94 -1.74 47.98 10.35
N LYS A 95 -2.18 48.20 11.57
CA LYS A 95 -1.33 48.18 12.78
C LYS A 95 -1.40 46.86 13.57
N GLY A 96 -2.18 45.87 13.11
CA GLY A 96 -2.28 44.56 13.73
C GLY A 96 -1.10 43.63 13.41
N SER A 97 -1.07 42.45 14.05
CA SER A 97 -0.03 41.46 13.81
C SER A 97 -0.34 40.55 12.60
N GLU A 98 0.71 39.98 11.99
CA GLU A 98 0.56 38.96 10.94
C GLU A 98 -0.28 37.76 11.43
N ARG A 99 -0.12 37.37 12.70
CA ARG A 99 -0.88 36.29 13.34
C ARG A 99 -2.40 36.57 13.29
N THR A 100 -2.80 37.80 13.55
CA THR A 100 -4.22 38.23 13.52
C THR A 100 -4.80 38.09 12.11
N VAL A 101 -4.05 38.54 11.10
CA VAL A 101 -4.45 38.39 9.69
C VAL A 101 -4.52 36.93 9.28
N ARG A 102 -3.52 36.12 9.65
CA ARG A 102 -3.47 34.68 9.36
C ARG A 102 -4.67 33.94 9.96
N GLU A 103 -5.03 34.27 11.20
CA GLU A 103 -6.20 33.67 11.86
C GLU A 103 -7.52 34.11 11.19
N TYR A 104 -7.64 35.39 10.83
CA TYR A 104 -8.80 35.89 10.12
C TYR A 104 -8.97 35.23 8.76
N VAL A 105 -7.93 35.23 7.92
CA VAL A 105 -7.93 34.63 6.59
C VAL A 105 -8.25 33.12 6.65
N ARG A 106 -7.69 32.39 7.63
CA ARG A 106 -8.00 30.98 7.84
C ARG A 106 -9.48 30.72 8.14
N ASN A 107 -10.05 31.54 9.02
CA ASN A 107 -11.45 31.39 9.41
C ASN A 107 -12.38 31.84 8.27
N ARG A 108 -12.04 32.95 7.62
CA ARG A 108 -12.85 33.50 6.55
C ARG A 108 -12.85 32.65 5.29
N ARG A 109 -11.71 32.06 4.93
CA ARG A 109 -11.67 31.03 3.85
C ARG A 109 -12.56 29.84 4.16
N LYS A 110 -12.63 29.39 5.42
CA LYS A 110 -13.56 28.34 5.82
C LYS A 110 -15.02 28.76 5.72
N GLU A 111 -15.32 30.02 6.03
CA GLU A 111 -16.67 30.58 5.93
C GLU A 111 -17.06 30.74 4.47
N LEU A 112 -16.18 31.29 3.62
CA LEU A 112 -16.40 31.46 2.16
C LEU A 112 -16.50 30.12 1.43
N LEU A 113 -15.78 29.08 1.88
CA LEU A 113 -15.94 27.71 1.37
C LEU A 113 -17.25 27.05 1.86
N LYS A 114 -17.90 27.62 2.90
CA LYS A 114 -19.22 27.16 3.40
C LYS A 114 -20.40 27.85 2.73
N GLU A 115 -20.16 28.91 1.95
CA GLU A 115 -21.15 29.47 1.00
C GLU A 115 -21.20 28.62 -0.30
N GLU A 116 -21.00 27.30 -0.18
CA GLU A 116 -21.53 26.36 -1.17
C GLU A 116 -23.05 26.43 -1.17
N PRO A 117 -23.69 26.16 -2.34
CA PRO A 117 -25.15 26.21 -2.46
C PRO A 117 -25.80 25.43 -1.33
N GLU A 118 -26.90 25.93 -0.79
CA GLU A 118 -27.65 25.36 0.34
C GLU A 118 -27.56 23.81 0.32
N PRO A 119 -27.21 23.17 1.43
CA PRO A 119 -27.12 21.73 1.44
C PRO A 119 -28.50 21.17 1.05
N THR A 120 -28.65 20.88 -0.25
CA THR A 120 -29.76 20.06 -0.72
C THR A 120 -29.73 18.79 0.11
N ALA A 121 -30.86 18.48 0.73
CA ALA A 121 -30.98 17.26 1.53
C ALA A 121 -30.51 16.09 0.67
N TYR A 122 -29.50 15.37 1.16
CA TYR A 122 -29.00 14.19 0.45
C TYR A 122 -30.11 13.13 0.44
N VAL A 123 -30.38 12.56 -0.72
CA VAL A 123 -31.27 11.41 -0.83
C VAL A 123 -30.50 10.20 -0.32
N GLU A 124 -31.10 9.45 0.62
CA GLU A 124 -30.51 8.19 1.07
C GLU A 124 -30.56 7.19 -0.09
N LEU A 125 -29.40 6.74 -0.54
CA LEU A 125 -29.32 5.72 -1.60
C LEU A 125 -29.70 4.37 -1.01
N VAL A 126 -30.67 3.71 -1.66
CA VAL A 126 -31.05 2.33 -1.37
C VAL A 126 -30.24 1.43 -2.28
N HIS A 127 -29.53 0.47 -1.71
CA HIS A 127 -28.75 -0.52 -2.44
C HIS A 127 -29.48 -1.85 -2.44
N GLU A 128 -29.49 -2.50 -3.60
CA GLU A 128 -30.08 -3.81 -3.78
C GLU A 128 -29.04 -4.93 -3.57
N PRO A 129 -29.46 -6.16 -3.21
CA PRO A 129 -28.55 -7.29 -3.14
C PRO A 129 -27.86 -7.53 -4.49
N GLY A 130 -26.54 -7.79 -4.45
CA GLY A 130 -25.73 -8.01 -5.64
C GLY A 130 -25.09 -6.76 -6.23
N GLU A 131 -25.32 -5.57 -5.63
CA GLU A 131 -24.54 -4.36 -5.94
C GLU A 131 -23.25 -4.33 -5.10
N ALA A 132 -22.13 -4.03 -5.74
CA ALA A 132 -20.85 -3.87 -5.06
C ALA A 132 -20.14 -2.57 -5.46
N GLN A 133 -19.28 -2.11 -4.60
CA GLN A 133 -18.41 -0.96 -4.82
C GLN A 133 -16.96 -1.39 -4.62
N ALA A 134 -16.06 -1.00 -5.52
CA ALA A 134 -14.63 -1.29 -5.36
C ALA A 134 -13.78 -0.03 -5.43
N ASP A 135 -12.73 0.01 -4.59
CA ASP A 135 -11.80 1.12 -4.50
C ASP A 135 -10.44 0.68 -3.99
N PHE A 136 -9.38 1.36 -4.46
CA PHE A 136 -8.05 1.20 -3.92
C PHE A 136 -7.83 2.05 -2.68
N GLY A 137 -7.12 1.48 -1.72
CA GLY A 137 -6.63 2.19 -0.54
C GLY A 137 -5.16 1.97 -0.32
N THR A 138 -4.43 3.00 0.11
CA THR A 138 -3.04 2.83 0.54
C THR A 138 -3.01 2.18 1.91
N ILE A 139 -2.22 1.11 2.06
CA ILE A 139 -1.99 0.39 3.30
C ILE A 139 -0.50 0.47 3.69
N ARG A 140 -0.21 0.29 4.97
CA ARG A 140 1.16 0.19 5.48
C ARG A 140 1.40 -1.18 6.10
N CYS A 141 2.52 -1.79 5.73
CA CYS A 141 2.95 -3.11 6.17
C CYS A 141 4.41 -3.05 6.63
N VAL A 142 4.87 -4.12 7.25
CA VAL A 142 6.27 -4.27 7.63
C VAL A 142 6.92 -5.29 6.70
N ARG A 143 7.98 -4.90 6.00
CA ARG A 143 8.81 -5.78 5.18
C ARG A 143 10.27 -5.59 5.58
N ASP A 144 10.95 -6.67 5.92
CA ASP A 144 12.37 -6.65 6.35
C ASP A 144 12.62 -5.64 7.49
N GLY A 145 11.69 -5.57 8.46
CA GLY A 145 11.75 -4.64 9.60
C GLY A 145 11.48 -3.17 9.26
N LYS A 146 11.18 -2.84 8.01
CA LYS A 146 10.86 -1.49 7.54
C LYS A 146 9.37 -1.34 7.25
N ILE A 147 8.84 -0.13 7.47
CA ILE A 147 7.47 0.19 7.08
C ILE A 147 7.46 0.52 5.59
N VAL A 148 6.69 -0.25 4.81
CA VAL A 148 6.47 -0.05 3.38
C VAL A 148 5.01 0.30 3.10
N GLU A 149 4.78 1.04 2.03
CA GLU A 149 3.43 1.31 1.53
C GLU A 149 3.11 0.35 0.39
N ALA A 150 1.93 -0.22 0.44
CA ALA A 150 1.33 -1.04 -0.61
C ALA A 150 -0.10 -0.55 -0.86
N LYS A 151 -0.78 -1.17 -1.80
CA LYS A 151 -2.19 -0.90 -2.10
C LYS A 151 -3.06 -2.07 -1.62
N ALA A 152 -4.32 -1.80 -1.35
CA ALA A 152 -5.32 -2.85 -1.18
C ALA A 152 -6.54 -2.47 -2.03
N LEU A 153 -6.99 -3.39 -2.86
CA LEU A 153 -8.29 -3.27 -3.52
C LEU A 153 -9.33 -3.82 -2.56
N VAL A 154 -10.34 -3.01 -2.27
CA VAL A 154 -11.44 -3.35 -1.35
C VAL A 154 -12.72 -3.45 -2.16
N LEU A 155 -13.44 -4.57 -2.01
CA LEU A 155 -14.77 -4.77 -2.52
C LEU A 155 -15.76 -4.72 -1.36
N SER A 156 -16.76 -3.87 -1.46
CA SER A 156 -17.79 -3.67 -0.43
C SER A 156 -19.18 -3.88 -1.02
N PHE A 157 -20.02 -4.60 -0.30
CA PHE A 157 -21.42 -4.83 -0.63
C PHE A 157 -22.31 -3.97 0.27
N PRO A 158 -22.83 -2.84 -0.24
CA PRO A 158 -23.53 -1.87 0.60
C PRO A 158 -24.80 -2.43 1.26
N TRP A 159 -25.48 -3.40 0.63
CA TRP A 159 -26.71 -3.97 1.17
C TRP A 159 -26.49 -4.79 2.45
N SER A 160 -25.52 -5.71 2.47
CA SER A 160 -25.17 -6.51 3.64
C SER A 160 -24.11 -5.86 4.52
N ASN A 161 -23.37 -4.88 4.00
CA ASN A 161 -22.16 -4.34 4.57
C ASN A 161 -21.02 -5.38 4.70
N ALA A 162 -21.06 -6.47 3.94
CA ALA A 162 -19.96 -7.38 3.75
C ALA A 162 -18.82 -6.66 2.99
N GLY A 163 -17.62 -7.14 3.12
CA GLY A 163 -16.48 -6.58 2.38
C GLY A 163 -15.29 -7.51 2.38
N PHE A 164 -14.51 -7.41 1.31
CA PHE A 164 -13.33 -8.20 1.04
C PHE A 164 -12.18 -7.27 0.66
N ALA A 165 -10.95 -7.70 0.84
CA ALA A 165 -9.79 -6.92 0.44
C ALA A 165 -8.65 -7.82 -0.01
N VAL A 166 -7.96 -7.40 -1.08
CA VAL A 166 -6.73 -8.04 -1.54
C VAL A 166 -5.60 -7.01 -1.61
N PRO A 167 -4.41 -7.33 -1.14
CA PRO A 167 -3.27 -6.44 -1.22
C PRO A 167 -2.67 -6.51 -2.61
N MET A 168 -2.25 -5.36 -3.14
CA MET A 168 -1.63 -5.22 -4.45
C MET A 168 -0.41 -4.31 -4.38
N PRO A 169 0.60 -4.49 -5.23
CA PRO A 169 1.77 -3.61 -5.24
C PRO A 169 1.49 -2.23 -5.82
N SER A 170 0.47 -2.10 -6.69
CA SER A 170 0.14 -0.86 -7.41
C SER A 170 -1.36 -0.75 -7.71
N GLU A 171 -1.77 0.39 -8.25
CA GLU A 171 -3.14 0.66 -8.74
C GLU A 171 -3.24 0.57 -10.28
N ASN A 172 -2.28 -0.06 -10.95
CA ASN A 172 -2.31 -0.19 -12.41
C ASN A 172 -3.39 -1.18 -12.89
N GLY A 173 -3.58 -1.26 -14.22
CA GLY A 173 -4.63 -2.07 -14.83
C GLY A 173 -4.51 -3.56 -14.52
N GLU A 174 -3.31 -4.10 -14.55
CA GLU A 174 -3.04 -5.51 -14.27
C GLU A 174 -3.38 -5.84 -12.79
N CYS A 175 -2.97 -4.98 -11.84
CA CYS A 175 -3.32 -5.12 -10.44
C CYS A 175 -4.82 -4.98 -10.18
N LEU A 176 -5.50 -4.10 -10.91
CA LEU A 176 -6.95 -3.93 -10.77
C LEU A 176 -7.71 -5.17 -11.24
N LEU A 177 -7.42 -5.66 -12.46
CA LEU A 177 -8.13 -6.80 -13.03
C LEU A 177 -7.86 -8.09 -12.23
N GLU A 178 -6.63 -8.33 -11.84
CA GLU A 178 -6.27 -9.44 -10.97
C GLU A 178 -6.90 -9.31 -9.59
N GLY A 179 -6.86 -8.13 -9.00
CA GLY A 179 -7.49 -7.85 -7.70
C GLY A 179 -8.99 -8.08 -7.72
N LEU A 180 -9.70 -7.65 -8.77
CA LEU A 180 -11.14 -7.92 -8.94
C LEU A 180 -11.41 -9.42 -9.12
N ARG A 181 -10.59 -10.13 -9.89
CA ARG A 181 -10.68 -11.59 -10.05
C ARG A 181 -10.63 -12.29 -8.69
N LEU A 182 -9.60 -11.99 -7.91
CA LEU A 182 -9.41 -12.57 -6.56
C LEU A 182 -10.56 -12.22 -5.61
N LEU A 183 -11.07 -10.98 -5.66
CA LEU A 183 -12.19 -10.54 -4.84
C LEU A 183 -13.49 -11.24 -5.21
N PHE A 184 -13.76 -11.50 -6.51
CA PHE A 184 -14.91 -12.27 -6.93
C PHE A 184 -14.83 -13.72 -6.48
N GLU A 185 -13.65 -14.32 -6.52
CA GLU A 185 -13.40 -15.66 -5.98
C GLU A 185 -13.61 -15.72 -4.47
N GLN A 186 -13.09 -14.74 -3.71
CA GLN A 186 -13.33 -14.65 -2.26
C GLN A 186 -14.80 -14.45 -1.91
N ALA A 187 -15.54 -13.67 -2.70
CA ALA A 187 -16.99 -13.48 -2.54
C ALA A 187 -17.78 -14.73 -2.93
N GLY A 188 -17.21 -15.64 -3.69
CA GLY A 188 -17.90 -16.83 -4.21
C GLY A 188 -18.86 -16.54 -5.37
N GLY A 189 -18.74 -15.38 -6.01
CA GLY A 189 -19.57 -14.94 -7.12
C GLY A 189 -19.24 -13.55 -7.62
N VAL A 190 -19.88 -13.14 -8.69
CA VAL A 190 -19.67 -11.84 -9.33
C VAL A 190 -20.84 -10.92 -9.00
N PRO A 191 -20.62 -9.67 -8.55
CA PRO A 191 -21.72 -8.73 -8.37
C PRO A 191 -22.44 -8.47 -9.69
N GLN A 192 -23.75 -8.30 -9.67
CA GLN A 192 -24.51 -7.94 -10.87
C GLN A 192 -24.12 -6.55 -11.37
N ARG A 193 -23.85 -5.64 -10.42
CA ARG A 193 -23.48 -4.24 -10.68
C ARG A 193 -22.28 -3.87 -9.83
N LEU A 194 -21.25 -3.36 -10.48
CA LEU A 194 -20.01 -2.90 -9.84
C LEU A 194 -19.83 -1.40 -10.02
N VAL A 195 -19.79 -0.68 -8.92
CA VAL A 195 -19.50 0.77 -8.91
C VAL A 195 -18.01 0.97 -8.65
N LEU A 196 -17.36 1.69 -9.56
CA LEU A 196 -15.93 1.98 -9.50
C LEU A 196 -15.70 3.49 -9.46
N ASP A 197 -14.60 3.91 -8.81
CA ASP A 197 -14.15 5.29 -8.97
C ASP A 197 -13.56 5.48 -10.37
N ASN A 198 -13.38 6.75 -10.74
CA ASN A 198 -12.74 7.21 -11.98
C ASN A 198 -11.27 6.74 -12.10
N ALA A 199 -11.04 5.43 -12.14
CA ALA A 199 -9.70 4.92 -12.33
C ALA A 199 -9.29 5.17 -13.78
N THR A 200 -8.31 6.03 -13.99
CA THR A 200 -7.67 6.31 -15.29
C THR A 200 -7.16 5.05 -15.99
N THR A 201 -6.96 3.98 -15.24
CA THR A 201 -6.59 2.63 -15.71
C THR A 201 -7.71 1.88 -16.44
N MET A 202 -8.98 2.26 -16.21
CA MET A 202 -10.16 1.63 -16.80
C MET A 202 -10.75 2.44 -17.95
N VAL A 203 -10.50 3.74 -17.95
CA VAL A 203 -11.11 4.67 -18.90
C VAL A 203 -10.05 5.16 -19.88
N ALA A 204 -10.18 4.81 -21.15
CA ALA A 204 -9.29 5.26 -22.22
C ALA A 204 -9.48 6.75 -22.54
N THR A 205 -10.73 7.25 -22.48
CA THR A 205 -11.06 8.65 -22.77
C THR A 205 -12.27 9.09 -21.94
N ILE A 206 -12.18 10.26 -21.33
CA ILE A 206 -13.31 10.91 -20.63
C ILE A 206 -13.92 11.91 -21.62
N GLY A 207 -15.15 11.62 -22.09
CA GLY A 207 -15.94 12.50 -22.95
C GLY A 207 -16.60 13.63 -22.18
N LYS A 208 -17.44 14.43 -22.86
CA LYS A 208 -18.26 15.45 -22.21
C LYS A 208 -19.45 14.80 -21.50
N GLY A 209 -19.58 15.04 -20.18
CA GLY A 209 -20.65 14.46 -19.37
C GLY A 209 -20.29 13.09 -18.81
N GLU A 210 -21.22 12.11 -18.92
CA GLU A 210 -21.06 10.75 -18.39
C GLU A 210 -20.45 9.76 -19.40
N GLU A 211 -20.18 10.21 -20.64
CA GLU A 211 -19.61 9.34 -21.67
C GLU A 211 -18.13 9.01 -21.36
N ARG A 212 -17.85 7.73 -21.17
CA ARG A 212 -16.52 7.18 -20.92
C ARG A 212 -16.25 6.00 -21.82
N THR A 213 -15.09 6.01 -22.47
CA THR A 213 -14.64 4.84 -23.26
C THR A 213 -13.75 3.99 -22.37
N LEU A 214 -14.17 2.75 -22.12
CA LEU A 214 -13.43 1.77 -21.35
C LEU A 214 -12.20 1.29 -22.11
N THR A 215 -11.14 0.91 -21.38
CA THR A 215 -10.01 0.22 -22.01
C THR A 215 -10.45 -1.15 -22.52
N GLU A 216 -9.83 -1.61 -23.61
CA GLU A 216 -10.13 -2.93 -24.19
C GLU A 216 -9.95 -4.08 -23.19
N ALA A 217 -8.94 -4.00 -22.33
CA ALA A 217 -8.69 -5.00 -21.31
C ALA A 217 -9.82 -5.08 -20.29
N PHE A 218 -10.33 -3.91 -19.84
CA PHE A 218 -11.45 -3.87 -18.91
C PHE A 218 -12.77 -4.33 -19.56
N MET A 219 -13.03 -3.95 -20.81
CA MET A 219 -14.21 -4.45 -21.55
C MET A 219 -14.20 -5.98 -21.68
N ARG A 220 -13.03 -6.59 -22.00
CA ARG A 220 -12.91 -8.06 -22.04
C ARG A 220 -13.18 -8.68 -20.66
N PHE A 221 -12.68 -8.08 -19.60
CA PHE A 221 -12.93 -8.51 -18.22
C PHE A 221 -14.42 -8.45 -17.88
N GLN A 222 -15.05 -7.33 -18.18
CA GLN A 222 -16.50 -7.13 -17.97
C GLN A 222 -17.35 -8.17 -18.73
N LEU A 223 -17.04 -8.41 -20.01
CA LEU A 223 -17.72 -9.42 -20.82
C LEU A 223 -17.53 -10.83 -20.26
N HIS A 224 -16.32 -11.13 -19.77
CA HIS A 224 -16.00 -12.44 -19.22
C HIS A 224 -16.79 -12.75 -17.95
N TYR A 225 -16.92 -11.77 -17.04
CA TYR A 225 -17.65 -11.90 -15.77
C TYR A 225 -19.11 -11.47 -15.85
N ARG A 226 -19.53 -10.79 -16.93
CA ARG A 226 -20.93 -10.42 -17.27
C ARG A 226 -21.62 -9.50 -16.27
N PHE A 227 -20.88 -8.60 -15.63
CA PHE A 227 -21.44 -7.61 -14.70
C PHE A 227 -21.65 -6.25 -15.37
N ASP A 228 -22.58 -5.46 -14.82
CA ASP A 228 -22.74 -4.07 -15.19
C ASP A 228 -21.78 -3.19 -14.41
N VAL A 229 -21.25 -2.14 -15.06
CA VAL A 229 -20.32 -1.21 -14.43
C VAL A 229 -20.86 0.19 -14.43
N ASP A 230 -20.79 0.85 -13.27
CA ASP A 230 -21.04 2.26 -13.12
C ASP A 230 -19.80 2.97 -12.59
N PHE A 231 -19.65 4.22 -12.99
CA PHE A 231 -18.56 5.06 -12.53
C PHE A 231 -19.11 6.23 -11.73
N CYS A 232 -18.54 6.49 -10.56
CA CYS A 232 -18.89 7.67 -9.78
C CYS A 232 -18.65 8.95 -10.59
N ALA A 233 -19.57 9.91 -10.51
CA ALA A 233 -19.37 11.21 -11.12
C ALA A 233 -18.22 11.96 -10.41
N PRO A 234 -17.38 12.72 -11.17
CA PRO A 234 -16.31 13.51 -10.56
C PRO A 234 -16.88 14.44 -9.47
N ALA A 235 -16.22 14.48 -8.31
CA ALA A 235 -16.55 15.31 -7.15
C ALA A 235 -17.87 14.99 -6.39
N ARG A 236 -18.53 13.85 -6.65
CA ARG A 236 -19.69 13.37 -5.89
C ARG A 236 -19.32 12.26 -4.90
N GLY A 237 -18.53 12.59 -3.89
CA GLY A 237 -18.11 11.66 -2.81
C GLY A 237 -19.28 10.97 -2.07
N ASN A 238 -20.50 11.53 -2.16
CA ASN A 238 -21.69 10.96 -1.49
C ASN A 238 -22.14 9.62 -2.11
N GLU A 239 -21.88 9.39 -3.39
CA GLU A 239 -22.22 8.15 -4.09
C GLU A 239 -21.30 6.98 -3.69
N LYS A 240 -20.13 7.29 -3.13
CA LYS A 240 -19.04 6.36 -2.79
C LYS A 240 -18.88 6.08 -1.30
N GLY A 241 -19.71 6.71 -0.47
CA GLY A 241 -19.53 6.73 1.00
C GLY A 241 -19.37 5.37 1.67
N ASN A 242 -19.93 4.29 1.08
CA ASN A 242 -19.81 2.95 1.66
C ASN A 242 -18.39 2.38 1.49
N VAL A 243 -17.84 2.37 0.27
CA VAL A 243 -16.51 1.78 0.02
C VAL A 243 -15.38 2.60 0.62
N GLU A 244 -15.45 3.93 0.61
CA GLU A 244 -14.46 4.79 1.28
C GLU A 244 -14.43 4.53 2.79
N ASN A 245 -15.61 4.42 3.40
CA ASN A 245 -15.73 4.03 4.80
C ASN A 245 -15.20 2.61 5.04
N LYS A 246 -15.44 1.68 4.12
CA LYS A 246 -14.96 0.30 4.21
C LYS A 246 -13.44 0.21 4.04
N VAL A 247 -12.83 0.96 3.13
CA VAL A 247 -11.36 1.10 3.01
C VAL A 247 -10.76 1.61 4.33
N GLY A 248 -11.34 2.66 4.91
CA GLY A 248 -10.90 3.19 6.20
C GLY A 248 -11.14 2.21 7.35
N TYR A 249 -12.24 1.46 7.33
CA TYR A 249 -12.58 0.44 8.32
C TYR A 249 -11.60 -0.73 8.26
N SER A 250 -11.39 -1.35 7.08
CA SER A 250 -10.48 -2.48 6.90
C SER A 250 -9.05 -2.12 7.29
N ARG A 251 -8.59 -0.91 7.01
CA ARG A 251 -7.29 -0.42 7.45
C ARG A 251 -7.16 -0.43 8.98
N ARG A 252 -8.20 0.01 9.71
CA ARG A 252 -8.16 0.06 11.18
C ARG A 252 -8.39 -1.29 11.84
N GLN A 253 -9.25 -2.13 11.29
CA GLN A 253 -9.66 -3.38 11.92
C GLN A 253 -8.85 -4.59 11.44
N TRP A 254 -8.46 -4.63 10.17
CA TRP A 254 -7.79 -5.81 9.61
C TRP A 254 -6.27 -5.66 9.50
N LEU A 255 -5.78 -4.41 9.36
CA LEU A 255 -4.37 -4.09 9.14
C LEU A 255 -3.70 -3.40 10.34
N CYS A 256 -4.42 -3.18 11.42
CA CYS A 256 -3.86 -2.68 12.67
C CYS A 256 -3.84 -3.80 13.73
N PRO A 257 -2.71 -4.09 14.41
CA PRO A 257 -1.38 -3.52 14.17
C PRO A 257 -0.82 -3.83 12.77
N LEU A 258 0.25 -3.13 12.37
CA LEU A 258 0.87 -3.32 11.05
C LEU A 258 1.19 -4.79 10.81
N GLN A 259 0.76 -5.33 9.67
CA GLN A 259 0.95 -6.73 9.32
C GLN A 259 2.30 -6.91 8.59
N PRO A 260 2.96 -8.07 8.73
CA PRO A 260 4.11 -8.40 7.90
C PRO A 260 3.69 -8.55 6.44
N LEU A 261 4.55 -8.13 5.52
CA LEU A 261 4.41 -8.33 4.08
C LEU A 261 5.52 -9.26 3.61
N ASN A 262 5.38 -10.55 3.86
CA ASN A 262 6.28 -11.58 3.34
C ASN A 262 5.98 -11.80 1.85
N SER A 263 4.71 -12.00 1.51
CA SER A 263 4.21 -11.99 0.14
C SER A 263 2.82 -11.33 0.07
N PHE A 264 2.38 -10.95 -1.13
CA PHE A 264 1.04 -10.40 -1.36
C PHE A 264 -0.03 -11.49 -1.20
N GLU A 265 0.28 -12.71 -1.57
CA GLU A 265 -0.58 -13.88 -1.45
C GLU A 265 -0.86 -14.19 0.02
N GLU A 266 0.17 -14.31 0.86
CA GLU A 266 0.04 -14.58 2.30
C GLU A 266 -0.78 -13.50 3.01
N LEU A 267 -0.49 -12.23 2.73
CA LEU A 267 -1.27 -11.12 3.29
C LEU A 267 -2.72 -11.15 2.78
N GLY A 268 -2.94 -11.55 1.52
CA GLY A 268 -4.26 -11.72 0.93
C GLY A 268 -5.10 -12.78 1.65
N GLU A 269 -4.52 -13.94 1.95
CA GLU A 269 -5.16 -15.00 2.71
C GLU A 269 -5.52 -14.54 4.13
N GLN A 270 -4.61 -13.85 4.80
CA GLN A 270 -4.87 -13.27 6.13
C GLN A 270 -6.02 -12.27 6.10
N LEU A 271 -6.11 -11.43 5.07
CA LEU A 271 -7.20 -10.47 4.91
C LEU A 271 -8.53 -11.17 4.63
N ALA A 272 -8.54 -12.23 3.82
CA ALA A 272 -9.74 -13.04 3.57
C ALA A 272 -10.29 -13.66 4.85
N ILE A 273 -9.43 -14.25 5.70
CA ILE A 273 -9.83 -14.80 7.01
C ILE A 273 -10.41 -13.70 7.91
N LYS A 274 -9.78 -12.52 7.94
CA LYS A 274 -10.28 -11.39 8.76
C LYS A 274 -11.60 -10.84 8.23
N ALA A 275 -11.79 -10.81 6.91
CA ALA A 275 -13.04 -10.39 6.29
C ALA A 275 -14.21 -11.32 6.65
N ILE A 276 -13.98 -12.64 6.64
CA ILE A 276 -15.00 -13.62 7.06
C ILE A 276 -15.36 -13.46 8.55
N ARG A 277 -14.37 -13.33 9.42
CA ARG A 277 -14.60 -13.09 10.87
C ARG A 277 -15.34 -11.78 11.14
N ASP A 278 -15.11 -10.74 10.32
CA ASP A 278 -15.80 -9.45 10.44
C ASP A 278 -17.31 -9.57 10.19
N MET A 279 -17.77 -10.61 9.50
CA MET A 279 -19.18 -10.82 9.20
C MET A 279 -20.01 -11.25 10.42
N ASP A 280 -19.37 -11.67 11.52
CA ASP A 280 -20.07 -12.00 12.76
C ASP A 280 -20.68 -10.76 13.46
N ARG A 281 -20.23 -9.57 13.12
CA ARG A 281 -20.77 -8.32 13.69
C ARG A 281 -22.19 -8.03 13.23
N ILE A 282 -22.92 -7.31 14.07
CA ILE A 282 -24.29 -6.88 13.76
C ILE A 282 -24.24 -5.68 12.79
N HIS A 283 -25.10 -5.71 11.78
CA HIS A 283 -25.28 -4.59 10.85
C HIS A 283 -25.84 -3.37 11.59
N TYR A 284 -25.19 -2.22 11.45
CA TYR A 284 -25.44 -0.99 12.23
C TYR A 284 -26.87 -0.41 12.11
N LYS A 285 -27.63 -0.70 11.03
CA LYS A 285 -29.00 -0.24 10.82
C LYS A 285 -30.03 -1.39 10.89
N LYS A 286 -29.67 -2.61 10.49
CA LYS A 286 -30.65 -3.69 10.21
C LYS A 286 -30.80 -4.68 11.37
N GLY A 287 -29.96 -4.61 12.42
CA GLY A 287 -30.05 -5.45 13.63
C GLY A 287 -29.83 -6.95 13.40
N ARG A 288 -29.34 -7.35 12.22
CA ARG A 288 -29.00 -8.72 11.83
C ARG A 288 -27.49 -8.86 11.70
N THR A 289 -26.95 -10.07 11.80
CA THR A 289 -25.53 -10.29 11.52
C THR A 289 -25.24 -10.06 10.04
N ILE A 290 -24.02 -9.57 9.74
CA ILE A 290 -23.61 -9.42 8.34
C ILE A 290 -23.54 -10.78 7.66
N ALA A 291 -23.12 -11.84 8.38
CA ALA A 291 -23.08 -13.19 7.84
C ALA A 291 -24.45 -13.71 7.37
N ASP A 292 -25.53 -13.41 8.13
CA ASP A 292 -26.89 -13.79 7.70
C ASP A 292 -27.32 -13.04 6.45
N MET A 293 -27.06 -11.75 6.42
CA MET A 293 -27.36 -10.91 5.26
C MET A 293 -26.49 -11.30 4.06
N TRP A 294 -25.22 -11.62 4.27
CA TRP A 294 -24.33 -12.04 3.21
C TRP A 294 -24.81 -13.33 2.52
N ARG A 295 -25.31 -14.31 3.27
CA ARG A 295 -25.89 -15.51 2.67
C ARG A 295 -27.07 -15.21 1.73
N GLU A 296 -27.90 -14.22 2.08
CA GLU A 296 -28.98 -13.76 1.19
C GLU A 296 -28.41 -13.05 -0.04
N GLU A 297 -27.43 -12.18 0.14
CA GLU A 297 -26.79 -11.42 -0.94
C GLU A 297 -26.04 -12.32 -1.92
N GLN A 298 -25.39 -13.38 -1.42
CA GLN A 298 -24.73 -14.37 -2.30
C GLN A 298 -25.66 -14.99 -3.33
N SER A 299 -26.94 -15.16 -3.01
CA SER A 299 -27.93 -15.70 -3.95
C SER A 299 -28.21 -14.76 -5.13
N ALA A 300 -27.92 -13.48 -4.99
CA ALA A 300 -28.06 -12.47 -6.05
C ALA A 300 -26.77 -12.31 -6.91
N LEU A 301 -25.67 -12.96 -6.52
CA LEU A 301 -24.44 -12.89 -7.31
C LEU A 301 -24.54 -13.75 -8.58
N LEU A 302 -23.86 -13.32 -9.63
CA LEU A 302 -23.68 -14.13 -10.82
C LEU A 302 -22.65 -15.25 -10.56
N PRO A 303 -22.82 -16.44 -11.17
CA PRO A 303 -21.87 -17.52 -10.99
C PRO A 303 -20.50 -17.16 -11.60
N LEU A 304 -19.43 -17.61 -10.92
CA LEU A 304 -18.08 -17.51 -11.46
C LEU A 304 -17.95 -18.29 -12.77
N PRO A 305 -17.23 -17.78 -13.77
CA PRO A 305 -16.93 -18.54 -14.96
C PRO A 305 -16.05 -19.76 -14.63
N SER A 306 -16.17 -20.83 -15.41
CA SER A 306 -15.40 -22.06 -15.23
C SER A 306 -13.90 -21.88 -15.47
N VAL A 307 -13.51 -20.88 -16.27
CA VAL A 307 -12.12 -20.51 -16.52
C VAL A 307 -11.91 -19.10 -15.96
N PRO A 308 -10.94 -18.91 -15.05
CA PRO A 308 -10.61 -17.57 -14.55
C PRO A 308 -10.13 -16.65 -15.68
N PHE A 309 -10.39 -15.35 -15.56
CA PHE A 309 -9.82 -14.38 -16.50
C PHE A 309 -8.32 -14.24 -16.27
N GLU A 310 -7.54 -14.26 -17.34
CA GLU A 310 -6.12 -14.01 -17.28
C GLU A 310 -5.84 -12.51 -17.45
N ALA A 311 -5.48 -11.84 -16.34
CA ALA A 311 -5.19 -10.42 -16.31
C ALA A 311 -3.79 -10.13 -16.87
N VAL A 312 -3.62 -10.25 -18.19
CA VAL A 312 -2.37 -10.08 -18.89
C VAL A 312 -2.43 -8.92 -19.88
N ARG A 313 -1.39 -8.08 -19.90
CA ARG A 313 -1.14 -7.10 -20.97
C ARG A 313 -0.07 -7.62 -21.90
N LEU A 314 -0.39 -7.69 -23.18
CA LEU A 314 0.57 -8.03 -24.20
C LEU A 314 1.29 -6.78 -24.69
N ASP A 315 2.61 -6.82 -24.74
CA ASP A 315 3.47 -5.73 -25.20
C ASP A 315 4.65 -6.30 -26.00
N ALA A 316 5.45 -5.44 -26.59
CA ALA A 316 6.64 -5.82 -27.34
C ALA A 316 7.79 -4.86 -27.05
N ALA A 317 9.00 -5.40 -26.97
CA ALA A 317 10.18 -4.62 -26.75
C ALA A 317 11.33 -5.02 -27.70
N VAL A 318 12.33 -4.14 -27.82
CA VAL A 318 13.59 -4.44 -28.50
C VAL A 318 14.70 -4.39 -27.45
N LEU A 319 15.42 -5.48 -27.32
CA LEU A 319 16.55 -5.56 -26.42
C LEU A 319 17.68 -4.63 -26.86
N ASN A 320 18.27 -3.90 -25.93
CA ASN A 320 19.45 -3.08 -26.18
C ASN A 320 20.71 -3.94 -26.35
N ASN A 321 21.87 -3.30 -26.51
CA ASN A 321 23.15 -4.01 -26.68
C ASN A 321 23.58 -4.86 -25.47
N TYR A 322 22.92 -4.67 -24.33
CA TYR A 322 23.16 -5.40 -23.06
C TYR A 322 22.11 -6.49 -22.81
N ALA A 323 21.29 -6.82 -23.83
CA ALA A 323 20.16 -7.74 -23.73
C ALA A 323 19.14 -7.28 -22.66
N GLN A 324 18.85 -5.98 -22.61
CA GLN A 324 17.92 -5.37 -21.67
C GLN A 324 16.81 -4.64 -22.42
N PHE A 325 15.62 -4.57 -21.83
CA PHE A 325 14.54 -3.69 -22.26
C PHE A 325 14.13 -2.76 -21.13
N ARG A 326 13.53 -1.64 -21.49
CA ARG A 326 12.91 -0.73 -20.55
C ARG A 326 11.40 -0.92 -20.60
N PHE A 327 10.81 -1.13 -19.44
CA PHE A 327 9.38 -1.25 -19.28
C PHE A 327 8.94 -0.32 -18.14
N GLU A 328 8.00 0.58 -18.45
CA GLU A 328 7.66 1.70 -17.55
C GLU A 328 8.92 2.51 -17.21
N SER A 329 9.27 2.65 -15.94
CA SER A 329 10.49 3.38 -15.53
C SER A 329 11.69 2.48 -15.24
N GLU A 330 11.51 1.15 -15.34
CA GLU A 330 12.47 0.15 -14.91
C GLU A 330 13.19 -0.52 -16.09
N THR A 331 14.40 -1.01 -15.83
CA THR A 331 15.20 -1.76 -16.81
C THR A 331 15.30 -3.22 -16.41
N TYR A 332 14.89 -4.08 -17.31
CA TYR A 332 14.87 -5.53 -17.12
C TYR A 332 15.95 -6.20 -17.99
N SER A 333 16.68 -7.14 -17.40
CA SER A 333 17.70 -7.92 -18.11
C SER A 333 17.14 -9.25 -18.57
N VAL A 334 17.43 -9.64 -19.81
CA VAL A 334 17.02 -10.92 -20.41
C VAL A 334 18.27 -11.76 -20.68
N PRO A 335 18.69 -12.62 -19.75
CA PRO A 335 19.98 -13.32 -19.83
C PRO A 335 20.14 -14.18 -21.12
N GLN A 336 19.04 -14.79 -21.58
CA GLN A 336 18.98 -15.61 -22.79
C GLN A 336 18.77 -14.80 -24.07
N GLY A 337 18.49 -13.50 -23.93
CA GLY A 337 18.23 -12.61 -25.06
C GLY A 337 19.49 -12.25 -25.83
N ARG A 338 19.29 -11.88 -27.11
CA ARG A 338 20.36 -11.38 -28.00
C ARG A 338 20.24 -9.86 -28.16
N PRO A 339 21.35 -9.14 -28.32
CA PRO A 339 21.29 -7.71 -28.63
C PRO A 339 20.40 -7.44 -29.85
N ARG A 340 19.57 -6.39 -29.76
CA ARG A 340 18.61 -5.94 -30.78
C ARG A 340 17.52 -6.95 -31.14
N GLN A 341 17.36 -8.03 -30.39
CA GLN A 341 16.27 -8.99 -30.54
C GLN A 341 14.94 -8.33 -30.22
N LYS A 342 13.92 -8.56 -31.04
CA LYS A 342 12.53 -8.23 -30.72
C LYS A 342 11.95 -9.34 -29.85
N VAL A 343 11.34 -8.97 -28.76
CA VAL A 343 10.71 -9.87 -27.78
C VAL A 343 9.25 -9.49 -27.56
N LEU A 344 8.44 -10.49 -27.26
CA LEU A 344 7.06 -10.33 -26.82
C LEU A 344 7.03 -10.39 -25.29
N LEU A 345 6.26 -9.51 -24.70
CA LEU A 345 6.10 -9.40 -23.26
C LEU A 345 4.67 -9.76 -22.88
N SER A 346 4.50 -10.73 -22.00
CA SER A 346 3.24 -10.97 -21.28
C SER A 346 3.40 -10.38 -19.88
N VAL A 347 2.74 -9.26 -19.63
CA VAL A 347 2.87 -8.47 -18.39
C VAL A 347 1.72 -8.79 -17.48
N TYR A 348 2.02 -9.44 -16.36
CA TYR A 348 1.12 -9.73 -15.26
C TYR A 348 1.29 -8.70 -14.12
N TRP A 349 0.51 -8.81 -13.10
CA TRP A 349 0.61 -7.95 -11.92
C TRP A 349 1.90 -8.18 -11.12
N ASP A 350 2.45 -9.40 -11.12
CA ASP A 350 3.60 -9.86 -10.33
C ASP A 350 4.86 -10.10 -11.16
N ARG A 351 4.71 -10.40 -12.44
CA ARG A 351 5.81 -10.84 -13.33
C ARG A 351 5.67 -10.35 -14.75
N ILE A 352 6.76 -10.47 -15.49
CA ILE A 352 6.82 -10.26 -16.94
C ILE A 352 7.41 -11.53 -17.56
N GLU A 353 6.65 -12.22 -18.40
CA GLU A 353 7.13 -13.33 -19.20
C GLU A 353 7.65 -12.79 -20.53
N VAL A 354 8.89 -13.13 -20.85
CA VAL A 354 9.58 -12.68 -22.08
C VAL A 354 9.69 -13.84 -23.03
N ARG A 355 9.17 -13.68 -24.24
CA ARG A 355 9.19 -14.70 -25.31
C ARG A 355 9.89 -14.15 -26.56
N ASN A 356 10.48 -15.03 -27.35
CA ASN A 356 10.97 -14.67 -28.69
C ASN A 356 9.78 -14.51 -29.66
N ARG A 357 10.08 -14.17 -30.92
CA ARG A 357 9.05 -14.03 -31.97
C ARG A 357 8.34 -15.34 -32.32
N GLU A 358 9.01 -16.44 -32.11
CA GLU A 358 8.52 -17.78 -32.35
C GLU A 358 7.62 -18.29 -31.21
N GLY A 359 7.49 -17.50 -30.14
CA GLY A 359 6.68 -17.81 -28.97
C GLY A 359 7.41 -18.63 -27.90
N GLU A 360 8.69 -18.94 -28.08
CA GLU A 360 9.49 -19.68 -27.11
C GLU A 360 9.81 -18.79 -25.92
N ALA A 361 9.65 -19.32 -24.70
CA ALA A 361 9.94 -18.63 -23.45
C ALA A 361 11.47 -18.39 -23.33
N LEU A 362 11.85 -17.15 -23.12
CA LEU A 362 13.24 -16.77 -22.84
C LEU A 362 13.48 -16.70 -21.34
N THR A 363 12.62 -16.01 -20.59
CA THR A 363 12.73 -15.85 -19.16
C THR A 363 11.43 -15.33 -18.55
N THR A 364 11.25 -15.54 -17.25
CA THR A 364 10.24 -14.90 -16.43
C THR A 364 10.93 -14.01 -15.41
N LEU A 365 10.54 -12.75 -15.35
CA LEU A 365 11.16 -11.75 -14.51
C LEU A 365 10.12 -11.24 -13.50
N PRO A 366 10.47 -11.08 -12.21
CA PRO A 366 9.57 -10.43 -11.27
C PRO A 366 9.33 -8.98 -11.71
N ARG A 367 8.10 -8.50 -11.59
CA ARG A 367 7.77 -7.13 -11.92
C ARG A 367 8.25 -6.20 -10.82
N HIS A 368 9.08 -5.24 -11.19
CA HIS A 368 9.60 -4.25 -10.26
C HIS A 368 8.60 -3.10 -10.15
N TYR A 369 8.05 -2.91 -8.96
CA TYR A 369 7.29 -1.72 -8.63
C TYR A 369 8.24 -0.71 -7.97
N MET A 370 8.03 0.59 -8.15
CA MET A 370 8.85 1.67 -7.58
C MET A 370 8.78 1.70 -6.03
N LEU A 371 9.14 0.61 -5.41
CA LEU A 371 9.46 0.57 -4.00
C LEU A 371 10.90 1.09 -3.88
N LYS A 372 11.16 2.07 -3.03
CA LYS A 372 12.44 2.80 -2.91
C LYS A 372 13.69 1.94 -2.73
N GLU A 373 13.55 0.66 -2.43
CA GLU A 373 14.63 -0.32 -2.31
C GLU A 373 14.16 -1.60 -3.02
N GLN A 374 14.51 -1.72 -4.29
CA GLN A 374 14.24 -2.97 -5.03
C GLN A 374 15.41 -3.92 -4.83
N PRO A 375 15.14 -5.19 -4.52
CA PRO A 375 16.18 -6.20 -4.53
C PRO A 375 16.74 -6.33 -5.95
N ILE A 376 18.06 -6.24 -6.08
CA ILE A 376 18.74 -6.45 -7.35
C ILE A 376 18.66 -7.95 -7.67
N ASP A 377 18.18 -8.30 -8.87
CA ASP A 377 18.23 -9.67 -9.36
C ASP A 377 19.68 -10.05 -9.69
N TRP A 378 20.40 -10.51 -8.68
CA TRP A 378 21.80 -10.89 -8.81
C TRP A 378 21.98 -12.13 -9.68
N LEU A 379 21.05 -13.08 -9.69
CA LEU A 379 21.13 -14.25 -10.54
C LEU A 379 21.15 -13.83 -12.03
N ALA A 380 20.23 -12.98 -12.46
CA ALA A 380 20.22 -12.45 -13.84
C ALA A 380 21.52 -11.71 -14.19
N HIS A 381 22.08 -10.93 -13.25
CA HIS A 381 23.36 -10.26 -13.48
C HIS A 381 24.51 -11.25 -13.60
N PHE A 382 24.60 -12.25 -12.74
CA PHE A 382 25.65 -13.26 -12.80
C PHE A 382 25.54 -14.19 -14.01
N GLU A 383 24.35 -14.42 -14.55
CA GLU A 383 24.18 -15.08 -15.84
C GLU A 383 24.82 -14.29 -16.99
N ILE A 384 24.66 -12.96 -17.01
CA ILE A 384 25.33 -12.08 -17.97
C ILE A 384 26.85 -12.10 -17.75
N TYR A 385 27.31 -12.00 -16.51
CA TYR A 385 28.72 -12.01 -16.15
C TYR A 385 29.39 -13.34 -16.51
N SER A 386 28.69 -14.48 -16.41
CA SER A 386 29.24 -15.79 -16.78
C SER A 386 29.61 -15.89 -18.26
N ARG A 387 28.96 -15.12 -19.15
CA ARG A 387 29.28 -14.98 -20.55
C ARG A 387 30.46 -14.03 -20.80
N ARG A 388 30.68 -13.06 -19.94
CA ARG A 388 31.72 -12.01 -20.03
C ARG A 388 32.40 -11.76 -18.70
N PRO A 389 33.14 -12.73 -18.12
CA PRO A 389 33.66 -12.64 -16.76
C PRO A 389 34.58 -11.44 -16.49
N ARG A 390 35.31 -10.98 -17.53
CA ARG A 390 36.16 -9.78 -17.40
C ARG A 390 35.36 -8.50 -17.19
N ALA A 391 34.14 -8.44 -17.76
CA ALA A 391 33.29 -7.25 -17.59
C ALA A 391 32.64 -7.17 -16.19
N ALA A 392 32.54 -8.26 -15.45
CA ALA A 392 31.86 -8.30 -14.17
C ALA A 392 32.41 -7.25 -13.19
N VAL A 393 33.73 -7.19 -12.99
CA VAL A 393 34.39 -6.26 -12.05
C VAL A 393 34.42 -4.80 -12.53
N HIS A 394 34.07 -4.54 -13.79
CA HIS A 394 34.01 -3.21 -14.40
C HIS A 394 32.58 -2.74 -14.64
N SER A 395 31.57 -3.56 -14.30
CA SER A 395 30.16 -3.19 -14.49
C SER A 395 29.73 -2.13 -13.48
N ALA A 396 28.78 -1.26 -13.86
CA ALA A 396 28.19 -0.28 -12.97
C ALA A 396 27.52 -0.93 -11.76
N MET A 397 27.03 -2.17 -11.88
CA MET A 397 26.36 -2.92 -10.83
C MET A 397 27.33 -3.52 -9.80
N PHE A 398 28.60 -3.68 -10.16
CA PHE A 398 29.61 -4.29 -9.30
C PHE A 398 29.74 -3.58 -7.93
N ARG A 399 29.56 -2.28 -7.89
CA ARG A 399 29.62 -1.46 -6.66
C ARG A 399 28.51 -1.78 -5.64
N TYR A 400 27.42 -2.37 -6.09
CA TYR A 400 26.29 -2.73 -5.24
C TYR A 400 26.37 -4.16 -4.68
N LEU A 401 27.33 -4.96 -5.15
CA LEU A 401 27.59 -6.27 -4.56
C LEU A 401 28.07 -6.13 -3.11
N PRO A 402 27.77 -7.10 -2.24
CA PRO A 402 28.40 -7.21 -0.92
C PRO A 402 29.92 -7.20 -1.02
N LYS A 403 30.59 -6.58 -0.06
CA LYS A 403 32.06 -6.40 -0.08
C LYS A 403 32.83 -7.70 -0.19
N ALA A 404 32.36 -8.78 0.46
CA ALA A 404 32.96 -10.11 0.39
C ALA A 404 32.96 -10.66 -1.04
N VAL A 405 31.83 -10.54 -1.76
CA VAL A 405 31.70 -10.98 -3.15
C VAL A 405 32.59 -10.12 -4.07
N GLN A 406 32.63 -8.80 -3.84
CA GLN A 406 33.53 -7.92 -4.58
C GLN A 406 35.00 -8.34 -4.42
N ALA A 407 35.42 -8.61 -3.19
CA ALA A 407 36.79 -9.06 -2.88
C ALA A 407 37.07 -10.40 -3.56
N TYR A 408 36.18 -11.38 -3.41
CA TYR A 408 36.28 -12.70 -4.00
C TYR A 408 36.49 -12.66 -5.54
N LEU A 409 35.78 -11.76 -6.23
CA LEU A 409 35.91 -11.61 -7.68
C LEU A 409 37.13 -10.80 -8.09
N LYS A 410 37.57 -9.81 -7.30
CA LYS A 410 38.76 -8.97 -7.59
C LYS A 410 40.06 -9.71 -7.38
N GLU A 411 40.17 -10.53 -6.33
CA GLU A 411 41.36 -11.31 -5.98
C GLU A 411 41.72 -12.36 -7.05
N ALA A 412 40.74 -12.76 -7.87
CA ALA A 412 40.91 -13.76 -8.91
C ALA A 412 41.66 -13.24 -10.14
N ASN A 413 42.57 -14.03 -10.69
CA ASN A 413 43.10 -13.80 -12.00
C ASN A 413 42.02 -14.01 -13.10
N ALA A 414 42.36 -13.73 -14.36
CA ALA A 414 41.34 -13.77 -15.45
C ALA A 414 40.70 -15.16 -15.65
N SER A 415 41.47 -16.24 -15.45
CA SER A 415 40.99 -17.63 -15.60
C SER A 415 40.12 -18.01 -14.39
N GLU A 416 40.62 -17.80 -13.18
CA GLU A 416 39.92 -18.08 -11.94
C GLU A 416 38.63 -17.29 -11.81
N ARG A 417 38.61 -16.02 -12.27
CA ARG A 417 37.41 -15.17 -12.23
C ARG A 417 36.24 -15.76 -13.01
N SER A 418 36.55 -16.41 -14.16
CA SER A 418 35.51 -17.10 -14.92
C SER A 418 34.88 -18.27 -14.16
N ALA A 419 35.68 -19.01 -13.41
CA ALA A 419 35.19 -20.08 -12.52
C ALA A 419 34.40 -19.52 -11.34
N ARG A 420 34.94 -18.48 -10.67
CA ARG A 420 34.27 -17.84 -9.51
C ARG A 420 32.95 -17.18 -9.89
N VAL A 421 32.85 -16.53 -11.05
CA VAL A 421 31.59 -15.95 -11.54
C VAL A 421 30.54 -17.03 -11.77
N ARG A 422 30.93 -18.14 -12.42
CA ARG A 422 30.01 -19.27 -12.64
C ARG A 422 29.58 -19.92 -11.34
N PHE A 423 30.51 -20.10 -10.43
CA PHE A 423 30.23 -20.65 -9.11
C PHE A 423 29.19 -19.78 -8.35
N VAL A 424 29.41 -18.46 -8.27
CA VAL A 424 28.44 -17.55 -7.61
C VAL A 424 27.09 -17.61 -8.31
N ARG A 425 27.04 -17.62 -9.65
CA ARG A 425 25.78 -17.80 -10.40
C ARG A 425 25.04 -19.08 -9.99
N ASP A 426 25.75 -20.19 -9.87
CA ASP A 426 25.14 -21.47 -9.56
C ASP A 426 24.65 -21.53 -8.10
N MET A 427 25.37 -20.89 -7.17
CA MET A 427 24.91 -20.74 -5.79
C MET A 427 23.69 -19.85 -5.68
N LEU A 428 23.60 -18.79 -6.48
CA LEU A 428 22.43 -17.88 -6.50
C LEU A 428 21.12 -18.53 -6.97
N LYS A 429 21.16 -19.76 -7.49
CA LYS A 429 19.94 -20.54 -7.77
C LYS A 429 19.28 -21.08 -6.51
N MET A 430 20.02 -21.21 -5.41
CA MET A 430 19.60 -21.82 -4.17
C MET A 430 19.72 -20.86 -2.96
N TYR A 431 20.65 -19.92 -3.01
CA TYR A 431 21.00 -19.02 -1.94
C TYR A 431 20.89 -17.57 -2.38
N SER A 432 20.61 -16.66 -1.45
CA SER A 432 20.66 -15.23 -1.69
C SER A 432 22.10 -14.73 -1.81
N ILE A 433 22.30 -13.55 -2.38
CA ILE A 433 23.63 -12.92 -2.49
C ILE A 433 24.22 -12.62 -1.10
N ASP A 434 23.39 -12.36 -0.10
CA ASP A 434 23.83 -12.06 1.27
C ASP A 434 24.31 -13.33 1.98
N GLU A 435 23.65 -14.47 1.79
CA GLU A 435 24.10 -15.77 2.29
C GLU A 435 25.44 -16.17 1.65
N VAL A 436 25.59 -15.95 0.35
CA VAL A 436 26.88 -16.18 -0.35
C VAL A 436 27.96 -15.26 0.22
N ALA A 437 27.64 -14.00 0.52
CA ALA A 437 28.58 -13.07 1.12
C ALA A 437 29.00 -13.51 2.54
N GLU A 438 28.06 -13.94 3.37
CA GLU A 438 28.31 -14.44 4.72
C GLU A 438 29.23 -15.67 4.71
N ALA A 439 28.97 -16.62 3.82
CA ALA A 439 29.84 -17.79 3.66
C ALA A 439 31.27 -17.41 3.23
N LEU A 440 31.42 -16.43 2.34
CA LEU A 440 32.71 -15.90 1.90
C LEU A 440 33.44 -15.15 3.00
N GLU A 441 32.73 -14.41 3.84
CA GLU A 441 33.30 -13.69 5.00
C GLU A 441 33.77 -14.64 6.11
N ALA A 442 33.03 -15.73 6.31
CA ALA A 442 33.36 -16.73 7.33
C ALA A 442 34.59 -17.58 6.99
N LEU A 443 35.11 -17.51 5.76
CA LEU A 443 36.28 -18.27 5.32
C LEU A 443 37.51 -17.39 5.13
N PRO A 444 38.70 -17.83 5.57
CA PRO A 444 39.93 -17.14 5.30
C PRO A 444 40.28 -17.17 3.79
N ALA A 445 41.08 -16.22 3.32
CA ALA A 445 41.34 -15.98 1.91
C ALA A 445 41.86 -17.21 1.13
N ASP A 446 42.71 -17.99 1.73
CA ASP A 446 43.26 -19.24 1.18
C ASP A 446 42.19 -20.32 0.99
N ARG A 447 41.26 -20.44 1.93
CA ARG A 447 40.16 -21.43 1.85
C ARG A 447 39.01 -21.03 0.94
N ARG A 448 38.66 -19.74 0.90
CA ARG A 448 37.59 -19.25 0.01
C ARG A 448 37.96 -19.30 -1.48
N ALA A 449 39.25 -19.42 -1.80
CA ALA A 449 39.71 -19.61 -3.18
C ALA A 449 39.16 -20.92 -3.79
N ASN A 450 38.94 -21.95 -3.00
CA ASN A 450 38.33 -23.22 -3.44
C ASN A 450 36.79 -23.16 -3.32
N PRO A 451 36.04 -23.23 -4.43
CA PRO A 451 34.58 -23.22 -4.45
C PRO A 451 33.93 -24.26 -3.53
N ALA A 452 34.49 -25.46 -3.42
CA ALA A 452 33.94 -26.52 -2.58
C ALA A 452 33.89 -26.15 -1.09
N ASN A 453 34.86 -25.35 -0.60
CA ASN A 453 34.85 -24.89 0.78
C ASN A 453 33.71 -23.86 1.02
N VAL A 454 33.45 -23.03 0.02
CA VAL A 454 32.37 -22.03 0.10
C VAL A 454 31.00 -22.74 0.08
N GLU A 455 30.85 -23.74 -0.79
CA GLU A 455 29.63 -24.56 -0.87
C GLU A 455 29.37 -25.31 0.43
N LEU A 456 30.37 -25.94 1.01
CA LEU A 456 30.26 -26.59 2.33
C LEU A 456 29.88 -25.59 3.43
N LYS A 457 30.42 -24.38 3.37
CA LYS A 457 30.08 -23.34 4.34
C LYS A 457 28.65 -22.84 4.15
N LEU A 458 28.18 -22.63 2.92
CA LEU A 458 26.80 -22.30 2.62
C LEU A 458 25.84 -23.37 3.13
N TYR A 459 26.13 -24.63 2.87
CA TYR A 459 25.35 -25.74 3.40
C TYR A 459 25.31 -25.76 4.94
N ALA A 460 26.44 -25.50 5.59
CA ALA A 460 26.52 -25.47 7.06
C ALA A 460 25.74 -24.31 7.68
N LEU A 461 25.61 -23.18 6.97
CA LEU A 461 24.82 -22.02 7.40
C LEU A 461 23.31 -22.23 7.14
N ASN A 462 22.96 -22.92 6.06
CA ASN A 462 21.58 -23.10 5.60
C ASN A 462 21.34 -24.57 5.20
N PRO A 463 21.31 -25.52 6.15
CA PRO A 463 21.23 -26.96 5.85
C PRO A 463 19.92 -27.35 5.14
N GLU A 464 18.85 -26.56 5.29
CA GLU A 464 17.56 -26.85 4.66
C GLU A 464 17.57 -26.63 3.14
N ASN A 465 18.41 -25.72 2.64
CA ASN A 465 18.49 -25.39 1.21
C ASN A 465 19.37 -26.34 0.39
N GLY A 466 20.12 -27.22 1.05
CA GLY A 466 21.10 -28.11 0.41
C GLY A 466 20.78 -29.61 0.50
N LEU A 467 19.59 -29.99 0.99
CA LEU A 467 19.21 -31.40 1.00
C LEU A 467 19.02 -31.90 -0.42
N PRO A 468 19.69 -33.03 -0.80
CA PRO A 468 19.38 -33.68 -2.06
C PRO A 468 17.90 -34.05 -2.13
N GLU A 469 17.31 -33.98 -3.31
CA GLU A 469 15.93 -34.44 -3.51
C GLU A 469 15.76 -35.82 -2.88
N PRO A 470 14.67 -36.05 -2.15
CA PRO A 470 14.43 -37.37 -1.56
C PRO A 470 14.45 -38.41 -2.67
N ILE A 471 15.24 -39.46 -2.46
CA ILE A 471 15.34 -40.59 -3.40
C ILE A 471 13.93 -41.09 -3.65
N ALA A 472 13.50 -41.16 -4.91
CA ALA A 472 12.17 -41.59 -5.28
C ALA A 472 11.84 -42.92 -4.59
N GLU A 473 10.63 -43.08 -4.06
CA GLU A 473 10.16 -44.33 -3.46
C GLU A 473 10.35 -45.46 -4.48
N GLY A 474 11.13 -46.45 -4.10
CA GLY A 474 11.48 -47.61 -4.95
C GLY A 474 12.97 -47.76 -5.29
N TYR A 475 13.81 -46.80 -4.89
CA TYR A 475 15.26 -46.97 -4.96
C TYR A 475 15.73 -47.86 -3.81
N THR A 476 16.04 -49.12 -4.11
CA THR A 476 16.74 -50.00 -3.18
C THR A 476 18.21 -49.62 -3.19
N PRO A 477 18.82 -49.12 -2.10
CA PRO A 477 20.25 -48.89 -2.05
C PRO A 477 20.97 -50.19 -2.39
N ILE A 478 21.91 -50.13 -3.36
CA ILE A 478 22.83 -51.25 -3.57
C ILE A 478 23.53 -51.47 -2.20
N GLU A 479 23.33 -52.63 -1.59
CA GLU A 479 24.13 -52.99 -0.41
C GLU A 479 25.59 -52.93 -0.80
N VAL A 480 26.24 -51.84 -0.54
CA VAL A 480 27.70 -51.78 -0.55
C VAL A 480 28.11 -52.58 0.67
N ALA A 481 28.65 -53.76 0.41
CA ALA A 481 29.26 -54.58 1.47
C ALA A 481 30.16 -53.68 2.29
N ALA A 482 29.89 -53.59 3.60
CA ALA A 482 30.63 -52.70 4.46
C ALA A 482 32.13 -53.05 4.29
N TYR A 483 32.84 -52.18 3.59
CA TYR A 483 34.31 -52.24 3.50
C TYR A 483 34.80 -51.91 4.91
N ASN A 484 35.15 -52.98 5.64
CA ASN A 484 35.79 -52.88 6.94
C ASN A 484 37.30 -52.86 6.67
N PRO A 485 37.96 -51.70 6.58
CA PRO A 485 39.37 -51.67 6.32
C PRO A 485 40.08 -52.32 7.50
N ASP A 486 40.77 -53.40 7.23
CA ASP A 486 41.69 -53.98 8.19
C ASP A 486 42.79 -52.98 8.45
N SER A 487 42.68 -52.28 9.59
CA SER A 487 43.63 -51.26 10.00
C SER A 487 45.03 -51.82 10.18
N ALA A 488 45.17 -53.16 10.41
CA ALA A 488 46.48 -53.83 10.49
C ALA A 488 47.28 -53.78 9.18
N VAL A 489 46.63 -53.54 8.04
CA VAL A 489 47.33 -53.36 6.76
C VAL A 489 48.09 -52.01 6.73
N TYR A 490 47.57 -50.98 7.41
CA TYR A 490 48.20 -49.66 7.50
C TYR A 490 49.35 -49.62 8.50
N ASP A 491 49.34 -50.48 9.55
CA ASP A 491 50.43 -50.59 10.52
C ASP A 491 51.73 -51.08 9.89
N LYS A 492 51.64 -51.81 8.77
CA LYS A 492 52.79 -52.22 7.95
C LYS A 492 53.44 -51.11 7.18
N LEU A 493 52.79 -49.99 7.02
CA LEU A 493 53.29 -48.80 6.33
C LEU A 493 53.98 -47.79 7.28
N LEU A 494 53.89 -48.01 8.55
CA LEU A 494 54.60 -47.17 9.52
C LEU A 494 56.06 -47.61 9.58
N PRO A 495 57.04 -46.72 9.44
CA PRO A 495 58.45 -47.08 9.59
C PRO A 495 58.67 -47.64 11.02
N ALA A 496 59.37 -48.77 11.11
CA ALA A 496 59.73 -49.42 12.37
C ALA A 496 60.31 -48.40 13.34
N ARG A 497 59.69 -48.19 14.49
CA ARG A 497 60.23 -47.38 15.56
C ARG A 497 61.58 -47.96 15.95
N ALA A 498 62.69 -47.22 15.70
CA ALA A 498 63.97 -47.54 16.22
C ALA A 498 63.90 -47.57 17.76
N GLU A 499 64.09 -48.72 18.33
CA GLU A 499 64.28 -48.91 19.78
C GLU A 499 65.53 -48.10 20.20
N GLY A 500 65.30 -46.90 20.68
CA GLY A 500 66.39 -46.12 21.33
C GLY A 500 66.60 -46.61 22.74
N VAL A 501 67.70 -47.26 22.89
CA VAL A 501 68.30 -47.63 24.19
C VAL A 501 68.40 -46.38 25.07
N VAL A 502 67.69 -46.34 26.18
CA VAL A 502 68.01 -45.42 27.30
C VAL A 502 68.92 -46.26 28.25
N LYS A 503 70.17 -45.89 28.29
CA LYS A 503 71.07 -46.21 29.41
C LYS A 503 71.17 -44.99 30.31
N ALA A 504 70.96 -45.30 31.61
CA ALA A 504 71.32 -44.58 32.83
C ALA A 504 70.61 -43.25 33.10
#